data_07a241c7fceca864536deb63dac2f340
#
_entry.id   07a241c7fceca864536deb63dac2f340
#
_cell.length_a   1.000
_cell.length_b   1.000
_cell.length_c   1.000
_cell.angle_alpha   90.00
_cell.angle_beta   90.00
_cell.angle_gamma   90.00
#
_symmetry.space_group_name_H-M   'P 1'
#
loop_
_entity.id
_entity.type
_entity.pdbx_description
1 polymer ?
#
loop_
_entity_poly.entity_id
_entity_poly.type
_entity_poly.pdbx_seq_one_letter_code
_entity_poly.pdbx_strand_id
1 'polypeptide(L)'
;MSARIVVVLNQKGGVGKTTTSVNLTHALAKLGKKITVIDFDPQSHLAVSLGSVDTQTSGIDKVLLEGASLAEQSIPVRKNLNLVVAGPRLQEIEQLTDGGARRGDLLRRALLDGNRDEDFIFIDCPPSSGVLVANALFAADEILVPMTSDYLALQGLSHLVGTIRKFESALKRPYKFSLVMSRYIPARRMSKEVLSVIQKYFPGQILATTIRETALLAECPSFGKTIFEYRPGCRSARDFMALAEDFLEGRMM
;
A
#
# COMPACT_ATOMS: atom_id res chain seq x y z
N MET A 1 12.73 4.20 -17.66
CA MET A 1 12.54 2.94 -16.90
C MET A 1 11.07 2.88 -16.57
N SER A 2 10.44 1.71 -16.55
CA SER A 2 9.05 1.58 -16.11
C SER A 2 8.96 1.83 -14.61
N ALA A 3 7.87 2.49 -14.15
CA ALA A 3 7.60 2.66 -12.72
C ALA A 3 7.53 1.30 -12.01
N ARG A 4 8.06 1.20 -10.79
CA ARG A 4 7.90 0.00 -9.95
C ARG A 4 6.52 0.03 -9.28
N ILE A 5 5.75 -1.02 -9.46
CA ILE A 5 4.39 -1.13 -8.91
C ILE A 5 4.46 -1.86 -7.57
N VAL A 6 4.11 -1.14 -6.50
CA VAL A 6 4.17 -1.61 -5.11
C VAL A 6 2.76 -1.74 -4.56
N VAL A 7 2.37 -2.94 -4.20
CA VAL A 7 1.06 -3.22 -3.60
C VAL A 7 1.17 -3.29 -2.09
N VAL A 8 0.44 -2.43 -1.39
CA VAL A 8 0.34 -2.45 0.08
C VAL A 8 -0.85 -3.33 0.46
N LEU A 9 -0.57 -4.52 0.98
CA LEU A 9 -1.56 -5.57 1.15
C LEU A 9 -1.51 -6.21 2.53
N ASN A 10 -2.66 -6.39 3.15
CA ASN A 10 -2.90 -7.32 4.26
C ASN A 10 -4.40 -7.53 4.41
N GLN A 11 -4.82 -8.79 4.56
CA GLN A 11 -6.24 -9.15 4.71
C GLN A 11 -6.83 -8.70 6.06
N LYS A 12 -5.99 -8.48 7.07
CA LYS A 12 -6.43 -8.00 8.38
C LYS A 12 -6.69 -6.49 8.35
N GLY A 13 -7.85 -6.07 8.81
CA GLY A 13 -8.16 -4.65 9.02
C GLY A 13 -7.34 -4.03 10.16
N GLY A 14 -7.10 -2.72 10.09
CA GLY A 14 -6.44 -1.97 11.18
C GLY A 14 -4.94 -2.21 11.37
N VAL A 15 -4.28 -2.91 10.46
CA VAL A 15 -2.82 -3.16 10.52
C VAL A 15 -1.96 -1.99 10.04
N GLY A 16 -2.58 -0.89 9.59
CA GLY A 16 -1.86 0.30 9.14
C GLY A 16 -1.50 0.30 7.66
N LYS A 17 -2.24 -0.40 6.78
CA LYS A 17 -2.04 -0.33 5.31
C LYS A 17 -2.05 1.11 4.83
N THR A 18 -3.19 1.77 4.93
CA THR A 18 -3.37 3.16 4.49
C THR A 18 -2.42 4.13 5.19
N THR A 19 -2.19 3.96 6.50
CA THR A 19 -1.20 4.77 7.24
C THR A 19 0.20 4.61 6.66
N THR A 20 0.57 3.39 6.28
CA THR A 20 1.87 3.11 5.63
C THR A 20 1.89 3.69 4.23
N SER A 21 0.86 3.49 3.42
CA SER A 21 0.76 4.04 2.06
C SER A 21 0.91 5.56 2.08
N VAL A 22 0.14 6.28 2.90
CA VAL A 22 0.16 7.74 3.03
C VAL A 22 1.55 8.26 3.42
N ASN A 23 2.12 7.72 4.48
CA ASN A 23 3.34 8.30 5.06
C ASN A 23 4.62 7.82 4.35
N LEU A 24 4.67 6.58 3.89
CA LEU A 24 5.80 6.08 3.12
C LEU A 24 5.90 6.77 1.76
N THR A 25 4.77 6.93 1.03
CA THR A 25 4.78 7.61 -0.26
C THR A 25 5.16 9.08 -0.15
N HIS A 26 4.70 9.78 0.89
CA HIS A 26 5.15 11.15 1.14
C HIS A 26 6.62 11.22 1.55
N ALA A 27 7.13 10.28 2.35
CA ALA A 27 8.56 10.21 2.67
C ALA A 27 9.41 10.02 1.41
N LEU A 28 9.04 9.08 0.54
CA LEU A 28 9.71 8.86 -0.75
C LEU A 28 9.66 10.11 -1.64
N ALA A 29 8.52 10.79 -1.71
CA ALA A 29 8.38 12.03 -2.45
C ALA A 29 9.28 13.16 -1.89
N LYS A 30 9.45 13.23 -0.56
CA LYS A 30 10.40 14.15 0.10
C LYS A 30 11.85 13.79 -0.21
N LEU A 31 12.15 12.54 -0.46
CA LEU A 31 13.47 12.08 -0.95
C LEU A 31 13.65 12.27 -2.47
N GLY A 32 12.72 12.98 -3.13
CA GLY A 32 12.83 13.36 -4.55
C GLY A 32 12.28 12.32 -5.52
N LYS A 33 11.66 11.23 -5.05
CA LYS A 33 11.04 10.23 -5.92
C LYS A 33 9.68 10.72 -6.43
N LYS A 34 9.39 10.47 -7.69
CA LYS A 34 8.08 10.74 -8.31
C LYS A 34 7.13 9.57 -8.02
N ILE A 35 6.07 9.84 -7.29
CA ILE A 35 5.15 8.82 -6.79
C ILE A 35 3.73 9.09 -7.28
N THR A 36 3.06 8.06 -7.76
CA THR A 36 1.60 8.02 -7.84
C THR A 36 1.09 6.99 -6.84
N VAL A 37 0.15 7.37 -5.97
CA VAL A 37 -0.52 6.46 -5.05
C VAL A 37 -1.99 6.30 -5.48
N ILE A 38 -2.44 5.06 -5.57
CA ILE A 38 -3.80 4.69 -5.99
C ILE A 38 -4.55 4.21 -4.75
N ASP A 39 -5.69 4.87 -4.45
CA ASP A 39 -6.64 4.37 -3.47
C ASP A 39 -7.45 3.25 -4.12
N PHE A 40 -7.22 2.03 -3.70
CA PHE A 40 -7.86 0.85 -4.27
C PHE A 40 -8.84 0.20 -3.29
N ASP A 41 -9.18 0.93 -2.21
CA ASP A 41 -10.20 0.57 -1.24
C ASP A 41 -11.46 1.40 -1.48
N PRO A 42 -12.64 0.78 -1.73
CA PRO A 42 -13.90 1.50 -1.88
C PRO A 42 -14.27 2.42 -0.70
N GLN A 43 -13.64 2.22 0.47
CA GLN A 43 -13.82 3.10 1.63
C GLN A 43 -13.08 4.45 1.50
N SER A 44 -12.22 4.63 0.52
CA SER A 44 -11.52 5.90 0.19
C SER A 44 -10.73 6.52 1.34
N HIS A 45 -10.24 5.71 2.26
CA HIS A 45 -9.51 6.20 3.43
C HIS A 45 -8.17 6.86 3.09
N LEU A 46 -7.52 6.42 2.00
CA LEU A 46 -6.27 7.02 1.52
C LEU A 46 -6.51 8.47 1.04
N ALA A 47 -7.55 8.66 0.22
CA ALA A 47 -7.91 9.97 -0.31
C ALA A 47 -8.22 10.97 0.82
N VAL A 48 -9.04 10.58 1.79
CA VAL A 48 -9.33 11.39 2.99
C VAL A 48 -8.05 11.73 3.75
N SER A 49 -7.17 10.75 3.96
CA SER A 49 -5.90 10.94 4.68
C SER A 49 -4.94 11.90 3.98
N LEU A 50 -5.07 12.07 2.66
CA LEU A 50 -4.29 13.03 1.87
C LEU A 50 -4.99 14.38 1.66
N GLY A 51 -6.17 14.57 2.27
CA GLY A 51 -6.92 15.82 2.23
C GLY A 51 -7.84 15.95 1.02
N SER A 52 -8.06 14.89 0.25
CA SER A 52 -9.08 14.85 -0.79
C SER A 52 -10.40 14.44 -0.15
N VAL A 53 -11.32 15.39 -0.02
CA VAL A 53 -12.61 15.17 0.68
C VAL A 53 -13.78 14.93 -0.29
N ASP A 54 -13.57 15.12 -1.59
CA ASP A 54 -14.60 14.86 -2.60
C ASP A 54 -14.63 13.37 -2.97
N THR A 55 -15.54 12.64 -2.33
CA THR A 55 -15.77 11.21 -2.58
C THR A 55 -16.55 10.93 -3.87
N GLN A 56 -17.04 11.98 -4.55
CA GLN A 56 -17.77 11.86 -5.82
C GLN A 56 -16.85 11.98 -7.04
N THR A 57 -15.61 12.38 -6.83
CA THR A 57 -14.63 12.45 -7.89
C THR A 57 -14.31 11.05 -8.41
N SER A 58 -14.47 10.84 -9.72
CA SER A 58 -14.05 9.62 -10.39
C SER A 58 -12.54 9.46 -10.31
N GLY A 59 -12.08 8.23 -10.30
CA GLY A 59 -10.68 7.90 -10.17
C GLY A 59 -10.35 6.57 -10.84
N ILE A 60 -9.83 5.64 -10.06
CA ILE A 60 -9.46 4.33 -10.59
C ILE A 60 -10.67 3.52 -11.09
N ASP A 61 -11.87 3.77 -10.55
CA ASP A 61 -13.11 3.18 -11.03
C ASP A 61 -13.36 3.49 -12.51
N LYS A 62 -13.17 4.74 -12.93
CA LYS A 62 -13.32 5.16 -14.33
C LYS A 62 -12.24 4.53 -15.23
N VAL A 63 -11.03 4.43 -14.73
CA VAL A 63 -9.95 3.75 -15.45
C VAL A 63 -10.29 2.29 -15.72
N LEU A 64 -10.82 1.58 -14.72
CA LEU A 64 -11.11 0.14 -14.83
C LEU A 64 -12.42 -0.17 -15.56
N LEU A 65 -13.44 0.67 -15.42
CA LEU A 65 -14.77 0.45 -15.99
C LEU A 65 -14.92 1.04 -17.39
N GLU A 66 -14.27 2.16 -17.66
CA GLU A 66 -14.46 2.95 -18.88
C GLU A 66 -13.19 3.07 -19.74
N GLY A 67 -12.03 2.57 -19.24
CA GLY A 67 -10.76 2.67 -19.96
C GLY A 67 -10.17 4.09 -19.99
N ALA A 68 -10.55 4.94 -19.03
CA ALA A 68 -9.97 6.28 -18.94
C ALA A 68 -8.46 6.21 -18.64
N SER A 69 -7.71 7.23 -19.06
CA SER A 69 -6.29 7.32 -18.78
C SER A 69 -6.03 7.52 -17.28
N LEU A 70 -5.12 6.74 -16.70
CA LEU A 70 -4.70 6.94 -15.30
C LEU A 70 -4.09 8.34 -15.09
N ALA A 71 -3.40 8.87 -16.07
CA ALA A 71 -2.82 10.20 -15.99
C ALA A 71 -3.88 11.30 -15.83
N GLU A 72 -5.02 11.17 -16.54
CA GLU A 72 -6.15 12.11 -16.44
C GLU A 72 -6.87 12.02 -15.09
N GLN A 73 -6.81 10.86 -14.42
CA GLN A 73 -7.41 10.66 -13.11
C GLN A 73 -6.43 10.96 -11.96
N SER A 74 -5.20 11.37 -12.27
CA SER A 74 -4.14 11.62 -11.30
C SER A 74 -4.17 13.07 -10.82
N ILE A 75 -4.28 13.27 -9.52
CA ILE A 75 -4.39 14.58 -8.86
C ILE A 75 -3.10 14.87 -8.10
N PRO A 76 -2.42 16.01 -8.33
CA PRO A 76 -1.25 16.37 -7.54
C PRO A 76 -1.68 16.75 -6.11
N VAL A 77 -1.23 16.01 -5.11
CA VAL A 77 -1.57 16.25 -3.70
C VAL A 77 -0.41 16.83 -2.91
N ARG A 78 0.84 16.52 -3.28
CA ARG A 78 2.06 17.08 -2.71
C ARG A 78 3.13 17.18 -3.80
N LYS A 79 4.23 17.87 -3.53
CA LYS A 79 5.38 17.86 -4.43
C LYS A 79 5.85 16.41 -4.66
N ASN A 80 5.96 16.00 -5.91
CA ASN A 80 6.33 14.64 -6.35
C ASN A 80 5.38 13.52 -5.91
N LEU A 81 4.18 13.83 -5.41
CA LEU A 81 3.18 12.86 -4.99
C LEU A 81 1.83 13.18 -5.63
N ASN A 82 1.37 12.26 -6.46
CA ASN A 82 0.05 12.28 -7.06
C ASN A 82 -0.84 11.23 -6.42
N LEU A 83 -2.15 11.48 -6.41
CA LEU A 83 -3.20 10.59 -5.93
C LEU A 83 -4.15 10.25 -7.08
N VAL A 84 -4.51 8.97 -7.19
CA VAL A 84 -5.69 8.51 -7.93
C VAL A 84 -6.68 8.02 -6.91
N VAL A 85 -7.83 8.68 -6.80
CA VAL A 85 -8.87 8.30 -5.83
C VAL A 85 -9.58 7.01 -6.25
N ALA A 86 -10.26 6.35 -5.32
CA ALA A 86 -11.02 5.13 -5.58
C ALA A 86 -12.14 5.35 -6.62
N GLY A 87 -12.89 6.42 -6.46
CA GLY A 87 -14.11 6.70 -7.21
C GLY A 87 -15.33 5.95 -6.67
N PRO A 88 -16.54 6.52 -6.87
CA PRO A 88 -17.77 6.02 -6.26
C PRO A 88 -18.22 4.63 -6.77
N ARG A 89 -17.75 4.25 -7.97
CA ARG A 89 -18.14 3.00 -8.63
C ARG A 89 -17.13 1.86 -8.44
N LEU A 90 -16.06 2.06 -7.65
CA LEU A 90 -15.04 1.02 -7.46
C LEU A 90 -15.64 -0.26 -6.85
N GLN A 91 -16.66 -0.14 -5.99
CA GLN A 91 -17.34 -1.28 -5.39
C GLN A 91 -18.07 -2.15 -6.43
N GLU A 92 -18.51 -1.57 -7.57
CA GLU A 92 -19.16 -2.35 -8.64
C GLU A 92 -18.21 -3.45 -9.15
N ILE A 93 -16.92 -3.19 -9.18
CA ILE A 93 -15.89 -4.15 -9.64
C ILE A 93 -15.81 -5.38 -8.75
N GLU A 94 -15.99 -5.24 -7.44
CA GLU A 94 -16.02 -6.38 -6.51
C GLU A 94 -17.26 -7.25 -6.69
N GLN A 95 -18.37 -6.66 -7.16
CA GLN A 95 -19.64 -7.36 -7.37
C GLN A 95 -19.71 -8.06 -8.74
N LEU A 96 -18.78 -7.76 -9.63
CA LEU A 96 -18.74 -8.37 -10.96
C LEU A 96 -18.29 -9.83 -10.88
N THR A 97 -19.23 -10.75 -10.80
CA THR A 97 -18.97 -12.21 -10.77
C THR A 97 -18.67 -12.82 -12.14
N ASP A 98 -19.08 -12.16 -13.24
CA ASP A 98 -18.96 -12.67 -14.61
C ASP A 98 -17.67 -12.19 -15.29
N GLY A 99 -16.88 -13.08 -15.89
CA GLY A 99 -15.73 -12.73 -16.73
C GLY A 99 -14.38 -13.32 -16.33
N GLY A 100 -14.29 -14.04 -15.20
CA GLY A 100 -13.13 -14.85 -14.84
C GLY A 100 -11.77 -14.10 -14.89
N ALA A 101 -10.74 -14.77 -15.37
CA ALA A 101 -9.35 -14.26 -15.43
C ALA A 101 -9.16 -12.95 -16.22
N ARG A 102 -10.06 -12.66 -17.18
CA ARG A 102 -9.97 -11.43 -18.00
C ARG A 102 -10.21 -10.14 -17.20
N ARG A 103 -10.81 -10.21 -16.01
CA ARG A 103 -11.03 -9.06 -15.12
C ARG A 103 -9.96 -8.92 -14.06
N GLY A 104 -9.15 -9.94 -13.85
CA GLY A 104 -8.05 -9.90 -12.89
C GLY A 104 -6.88 -9.02 -13.33
N ASP A 105 -6.74 -8.72 -14.63
CA ASP A 105 -5.61 -7.97 -15.18
C ASP A 105 -5.96 -6.56 -15.69
N LEU A 106 -7.16 -6.05 -15.41
CA LEU A 106 -7.60 -4.72 -15.85
C LEU A 106 -6.65 -3.62 -15.39
N LEU A 107 -6.29 -3.63 -14.11
CA LEU A 107 -5.36 -2.65 -13.56
C LEU A 107 -3.98 -2.76 -14.22
N ARG A 108 -3.47 -3.96 -14.43
CA ARG A 108 -2.18 -4.16 -15.11
C ARG A 108 -2.17 -3.55 -16.50
N ARG A 109 -3.22 -3.76 -17.30
CA ARG A 109 -3.35 -3.16 -18.64
C ARG A 109 -3.35 -1.65 -18.55
N ALA A 110 -4.17 -1.07 -17.69
CA ALA A 110 -4.22 0.37 -17.48
C ALA A 110 -2.87 0.95 -17.04
N LEU A 111 -2.07 0.18 -16.28
CA LEU A 111 -0.74 0.59 -15.85
C LEU A 111 0.34 0.39 -16.92
N LEU A 112 0.14 -0.42 -17.93
CA LEU A 112 1.05 -0.58 -19.07
C LEU A 112 0.84 0.49 -20.15
N ASP A 113 -0.37 1.05 -20.23
CA ASP A 113 -0.72 2.08 -21.20
C ASP A 113 -0.18 3.46 -20.75
N GLY A 114 0.66 4.06 -21.58
CA GLY A 114 1.15 5.43 -21.40
C GLY A 114 2.64 5.54 -21.05
N ASN A 115 3.22 6.65 -21.54
CA ASN A 115 4.59 7.04 -21.19
C ASN A 115 4.57 7.67 -19.79
N ARG A 116 5.15 7.03 -18.80
CA ARG A 116 5.10 7.43 -17.39
C ARG A 116 6.47 7.81 -16.88
N ASP A 117 6.47 8.81 -15.99
CA ASP A 117 7.66 9.44 -15.44
C ASP A 117 7.82 9.16 -13.92
N GLU A 118 6.93 8.34 -13.36
CA GLU A 118 6.99 7.95 -11.96
C GLU A 118 8.11 6.94 -11.70
N ASP A 119 8.77 7.08 -10.54
CA ASP A 119 9.67 6.06 -10.00
C ASP A 119 8.87 4.88 -9.43
N PHE A 120 7.73 5.19 -8.76
CA PHE A 120 6.89 4.20 -8.10
C PHE A 120 5.41 4.50 -8.27
N ILE A 121 4.62 3.44 -8.39
CA ILE A 121 3.17 3.45 -8.25
C ILE A 121 2.81 2.60 -7.04
N PHE A 122 2.22 3.20 -6.02
CA PHE A 122 1.72 2.49 -4.84
C PHE A 122 0.23 2.22 -4.99
N ILE A 123 -0.21 1.02 -4.59
CA ILE A 123 -1.62 0.61 -4.60
C ILE A 123 -2.01 0.25 -3.18
N ASP A 124 -2.88 1.06 -2.56
CA ASP A 124 -3.43 0.80 -1.21
C ASP A 124 -4.65 -0.10 -1.32
N CYS A 125 -4.52 -1.36 -0.90
CA CYS A 125 -5.56 -2.37 -1.09
C CYS A 125 -6.56 -2.46 0.06
N PRO A 126 -7.82 -2.85 -0.23
CA PRO A 126 -8.80 -3.17 0.81
C PRO A 126 -8.37 -4.39 1.65
N PRO A 127 -8.96 -4.58 2.85
CA PRO A 127 -8.74 -5.75 3.69
C PRO A 127 -9.58 -6.96 3.22
N SER A 128 -9.61 -7.21 1.92
CA SER A 128 -10.39 -8.28 1.30
C SER A 128 -9.48 -9.27 0.55
N SER A 129 -10.08 -10.27 -0.05
CA SER A 129 -9.42 -11.20 -0.97
C SER A 129 -10.15 -11.27 -2.32
N GLY A 130 -10.91 -10.23 -2.66
CA GLY A 130 -11.75 -10.14 -3.84
C GLY A 130 -11.03 -9.80 -5.14
N VAL A 131 -11.81 -9.42 -6.15
CA VAL A 131 -11.35 -9.10 -7.50
C VAL A 131 -10.39 -7.90 -7.50
N LEU A 132 -10.58 -6.92 -6.61
CA LEU A 132 -9.68 -5.77 -6.49
C LEU A 132 -8.28 -6.22 -6.08
N VAL A 133 -8.16 -7.05 -5.04
CA VAL A 133 -6.86 -7.59 -4.61
C VAL A 133 -6.22 -8.43 -5.70
N ALA A 134 -6.99 -9.23 -6.43
CA ALA A 134 -6.48 -9.97 -7.58
C ALA A 134 -5.90 -9.04 -8.65
N ASN A 135 -6.61 -7.96 -9.01
CA ASN A 135 -6.11 -6.94 -9.94
C ASN A 135 -4.81 -6.29 -9.47
N ALA A 136 -4.73 -5.94 -8.19
CA ALA A 136 -3.52 -5.39 -7.60
C ALA A 136 -2.34 -6.38 -7.71
N LEU A 137 -2.55 -7.65 -7.36
CA LEU A 137 -1.52 -8.69 -7.44
C LEU A 137 -1.07 -8.97 -8.89
N PHE A 138 -2.00 -8.98 -9.86
CA PHE A 138 -1.62 -9.12 -11.27
C PHE A 138 -0.73 -7.97 -11.76
N ALA A 139 -0.94 -6.77 -11.24
CA ALA A 139 -0.17 -5.59 -11.61
C ALA A 139 1.17 -5.46 -10.85
N ALA A 140 1.29 -6.03 -9.66
CA ALA A 140 2.39 -5.81 -8.73
C ALA A 140 3.76 -6.29 -9.24
N ASP A 141 4.81 -5.51 -8.97
CA ASP A 141 6.21 -5.94 -8.99
C ASP A 141 6.68 -6.27 -7.58
N GLU A 142 6.20 -5.52 -6.59
CA GLU A 142 6.54 -5.67 -5.18
C GLU A 142 5.29 -5.72 -4.32
N ILE A 143 5.36 -6.49 -3.24
CA ILE A 143 4.32 -6.57 -2.21
C ILE A 143 4.91 -6.10 -0.90
N LEU A 144 4.35 -5.04 -0.34
CA LEU A 144 4.66 -4.52 0.98
C LEU A 144 3.52 -4.89 1.94
N VAL A 145 3.85 -5.61 3.01
CA VAL A 145 2.87 -6.11 3.97
C VAL A 145 3.07 -5.46 5.33
N PRO A 146 2.29 -4.41 5.65
CA PRO A 146 2.22 -3.89 7.01
C PRO A 146 1.57 -4.92 7.92
N MET A 147 2.21 -5.19 9.08
CA MET A 147 1.68 -6.12 10.06
C MET A 147 1.91 -5.65 11.49
N THR A 148 0.98 -5.98 12.34
CA THR A 148 1.05 -5.71 13.78
C THR A 148 1.82 -6.82 14.51
N SER A 149 2.34 -6.49 15.69
CA SER A 149 3.07 -7.44 16.53
C SER A 149 2.15 -8.19 17.51
N ASP A 150 1.03 -8.72 17.00
CA ASP A 150 0.11 -9.58 17.75
C ASP A 150 0.08 -11.00 17.19
N TYR A 151 -0.34 -11.97 18.02
CA TYR A 151 -0.33 -13.38 17.64
C TYR A 151 -1.20 -13.69 16.42
N LEU A 152 -2.36 -13.04 16.28
CA LEU A 152 -3.27 -13.26 15.16
C LEU A 152 -2.68 -12.77 13.82
N ALA A 153 -1.71 -11.86 13.88
CA ALA A 153 -1.02 -11.38 12.68
C ALA A 153 -0.21 -12.50 12.00
N LEU A 154 0.33 -13.45 12.77
CA LEU A 154 1.08 -14.61 12.23
C LEU A 154 0.18 -15.54 11.41
N GLN A 155 -1.03 -15.80 11.88
CA GLN A 155 -1.99 -16.63 11.14
C GLN A 155 -2.41 -15.94 9.84
N GLY A 156 -2.77 -14.67 9.91
CA GLY A 156 -3.12 -13.87 8.72
C GLY A 156 -1.99 -13.83 7.69
N LEU A 157 -0.74 -13.69 8.15
CA LEU A 157 0.42 -13.70 7.27
C LEU A 157 0.58 -15.03 6.54
N SER A 158 0.39 -16.16 7.21
CA SER A 158 0.48 -17.48 6.59
C SER A 158 -0.53 -17.64 5.43
N HIS A 159 -1.78 -17.23 5.65
CA HIS A 159 -2.83 -17.26 4.62
C HIS A 159 -2.49 -16.33 3.44
N LEU A 160 -2.02 -15.12 3.73
CA LEU A 160 -1.62 -14.15 2.72
C LEU A 160 -0.48 -14.68 1.85
N VAL A 161 0.57 -15.23 2.47
CA VAL A 161 1.70 -15.82 1.75
C VAL A 161 1.24 -16.99 0.88
N GLY A 162 0.32 -17.83 1.37
CA GLY A 162 -0.29 -18.89 0.56
C GLY A 162 -1.00 -18.35 -0.69
N THR A 163 -1.70 -17.23 -0.56
CA THR A 163 -2.35 -16.53 -1.70
C THR A 163 -1.29 -15.98 -2.66
N ILE A 164 -0.29 -15.26 -2.17
CA ILE A 164 0.80 -14.70 -2.97
C ILE A 164 1.48 -15.79 -3.82
N ARG A 165 1.83 -16.93 -3.21
CA ARG A 165 2.46 -18.06 -3.91
C ARG A 165 1.60 -18.63 -5.04
N LYS A 166 0.27 -18.64 -4.89
CA LYS A 166 -0.64 -19.04 -5.98
C LYS A 166 -0.54 -18.09 -7.18
N PHE A 167 -0.48 -16.78 -6.92
CA PHE A 167 -0.30 -15.78 -7.97
C PHE A 167 1.09 -15.87 -8.61
N GLU A 168 2.17 -16.04 -7.84
CA GLU A 168 3.51 -16.25 -8.37
C GLU A 168 3.57 -17.46 -9.33
N SER A 169 2.94 -18.56 -8.93
CA SER A 169 2.85 -19.77 -9.76
C SER A 169 2.05 -19.53 -11.04
N ALA A 170 0.92 -18.83 -10.95
CA ALA A 170 0.07 -18.51 -12.10
C ALA A 170 0.76 -17.54 -13.09
N LEU A 171 1.47 -16.54 -12.57
CA LEU A 171 2.18 -15.54 -13.34
C LEU A 171 3.58 -15.98 -13.80
N LYS A 172 4.07 -17.11 -13.28
CA LYS A 172 5.43 -17.63 -13.51
C LYS A 172 6.53 -16.60 -13.21
N ARG A 173 6.30 -15.75 -12.21
CA ARG A 173 7.26 -14.75 -11.74
C ARG A 173 7.16 -14.56 -10.21
N PRO A 174 8.29 -14.42 -9.50
CA PRO A 174 8.27 -14.05 -8.09
C PRO A 174 7.93 -12.57 -7.92
N TYR A 175 7.37 -12.23 -6.76
CA TYR A 175 7.31 -10.85 -6.30
C TYR A 175 8.51 -10.52 -5.41
N LYS A 176 8.96 -9.27 -5.45
CA LYS A 176 9.74 -8.76 -4.34
C LYS A 176 8.79 -8.58 -3.15
N PHE A 177 9.05 -9.28 -2.06
CA PHE A 177 8.18 -9.33 -0.89
C PHE A 177 8.87 -8.70 0.32
N SER A 178 8.20 -7.76 0.99
CA SER A 178 8.73 -7.10 2.18
C SER A 178 7.66 -6.95 3.25
N LEU A 179 8.04 -7.21 4.48
CA LEU A 179 7.23 -6.98 5.68
C LEU A 179 7.64 -5.66 6.34
N VAL A 180 6.68 -4.92 6.88
CA VAL A 180 6.94 -3.79 7.77
C VAL A 180 6.18 -3.95 9.06
N MET A 181 6.90 -3.90 10.18
CA MET A 181 6.28 -3.93 11.50
C MET A 181 5.62 -2.59 11.78
N SER A 182 4.30 -2.58 11.80
CA SER A 182 3.48 -1.41 12.11
C SER A 182 2.87 -1.52 13.51
N ARG A 183 2.49 -0.38 14.11
CA ARG A 183 1.95 -0.34 15.49
C ARG A 183 2.79 -1.12 16.49
N TYR A 184 4.11 -1.03 16.32
CA TYR A 184 5.06 -1.77 17.14
C TYR A 184 5.25 -1.09 18.51
N ILE A 185 5.19 -1.88 19.59
CA ILE A 185 5.40 -1.40 20.96
C ILE A 185 6.67 -2.07 21.51
N PRO A 186 7.83 -1.36 21.50
CA PRO A 186 9.10 -1.97 21.89
C PRO A 186 9.15 -2.49 23.34
N ALA A 187 8.38 -1.88 24.26
CA ALA A 187 8.31 -2.30 25.66
C ALA A 187 7.47 -3.58 25.86
N ARG A 188 6.63 -3.96 24.88
CA ARG A 188 5.76 -5.12 25.01
C ARG A 188 6.53 -6.40 24.67
N ARG A 189 6.59 -7.35 25.61
CA ARG A 189 7.24 -8.66 25.41
C ARG A 189 6.70 -9.40 24.18
N MET A 190 5.38 -9.43 24.01
CA MET A 190 4.72 -10.05 22.86
C MET A 190 5.23 -9.48 21.53
N SER A 191 5.48 -8.15 21.44
CA SER A 191 5.98 -7.53 20.21
C SER A 191 7.34 -8.09 19.79
N LYS A 192 8.22 -8.31 20.77
CA LYS A 192 9.56 -8.89 20.54
C LYS A 192 9.47 -10.36 20.14
N GLU A 193 8.62 -11.12 20.82
CA GLU A 193 8.41 -12.55 20.53
C GLU A 193 7.85 -12.75 19.12
N VAL A 194 6.81 -11.98 18.73
CA VAL A 194 6.23 -12.05 17.38
C VAL A 194 7.26 -11.66 16.33
N LEU A 195 8.03 -10.57 16.54
CA LEU A 195 9.09 -10.17 15.61
C LEU A 195 10.13 -11.28 15.43
N SER A 196 10.59 -11.90 16.53
CA SER A 196 11.56 -13.00 16.48
C SER A 196 11.03 -14.20 15.69
N VAL A 197 9.74 -14.54 15.85
CA VAL A 197 9.10 -15.60 15.07
C VAL A 197 9.09 -15.24 13.57
N ILE A 198 8.71 -13.99 13.23
CA ILE A 198 8.67 -13.56 11.84
C ILE A 198 10.07 -13.58 11.21
N GLN A 199 11.11 -13.10 11.91
CA GLN A 199 12.49 -13.14 11.44
C GLN A 199 12.96 -14.58 11.14
N LYS A 200 12.51 -15.54 11.93
CA LYS A 200 12.82 -16.97 11.71
C LYS A 200 12.19 -17.53 10.44
N TYR A 201 10.94 -17.15 10.14
CA TYR A 201 10.20 -17.67 8.97
C TYR A 201 10.39 -16.86 7.69
N PHE A 202 10.78 -15.58 7.83
CA PHE A 202 10.97 -14.62 6.73
C PHE A 202 12.33 -13.91 6.85
N PRO A 203 13.45 -14.66 6.85
CA PRO A 203 14.77 -14.06 6.98
C PRO A 203 15.05 -13.13 5.81
N GLY A 204 15.55 -11.92 6.10
CA GLY A 204 15.87 -10.91 5.10
C GLY A 204 14.67 -10.36 4.32
N GLN A 205 13.45 -10.48 4.88
CA GLN A 205 12.23 -9.96 4.24
C GLN A 205 11.52 -8.92 5.11
N ILE A 206 12.08 -8.53 6.24
CA ILE A 206 11.49 -7.52 7.14
C ILE A 206 12.33 -6.25 7.02
N LEU A 207 11.71 -5.14 6.62
CA LEU A 207 12.37 -3.84 6.58
C LEU A 207 12.93 -3.46 7.96
N ALA A 208 14.11 -2.87 7.99
CA ALA A 208 14.87 -2.65 9.23
C ALA A 208 14.14 -1.72 10.21
N THR A 209 13.39 -0.75 9.70
CA THR A 209 12.65 0.19 10.54
C THR A 209 11.27 -0.32 10.91
N THR A 210 10.94 -0.27 12.20
CA THR A 210 9.58 -0.52 12.72
C THR A 210 8.82 0.79 12.90
N ILE A 211 7.54 0.82 12.54
CA ILE A 211 6.65 1.96 12.79
C ILE A 211 5.97 1.78 14.15
N ARG A 212 6.28 2.66 15.09
CA ARG A 212 5.75 2.59 16.45
C ARG A 212 4.30 3.00 16.53
N GLU A 213 3.57 2.37 17.47
CA GLU A 213 2.21 2.77 17.79
C GLU A 213 2.18 4.17 18.43
N THR A 214 1.30 5.04 17.94
CA THR A 214 1.12 6.40 18.45
C THR A 214 -0.25 6.96 18.06
N ALA A 215 -0.83 7.76 18.93
CA ALA A 215 -2.08 8.49 18.65
C ALA A 215 -1.92 9.49 17.49
N LEU A 216 -0.74 10.09 17.33
CA LEU A 216 -0.49 11.07 16.26
C LEU A 216 -0.80 10.52 14.86
N LEU A 217 -0.46 9.27 14.59
CA LEU A 217 -0.75 8.64 13.29
C LEU A 217 -2.25 8.37 13.08
N ALA A 218 -2.99 8.13 14.16
CA ALA A 218 -4.43 7.95 14.11
C ALA A 218 -5.18 9.28 13.94
N GLU A 219 -4.62 10.38 14.42
CA GLU A 219 -5.18 11.73 14.29
C GLU A 219 -5.00 12.34 12.90
N CYS A 220 -3.88 12.04 12.23
CA CYS A 220 -3.53 12.62 10.92
C CYS A 220 -4.67 12.63 9.90
N PRO A 221 -5.43 11.54 9.68
CA PRO A 221 -6.52 11.50 8.70
C PRO A 221 -7.62 12.54 8.96
N SER A 222 -7.92 12.84 10.22
CA SER A 222 -8.94 13.83 10.60
C SER A 222 -8.59 15.25 10.15
N PHE A 223 -7.33 15.50 9.82
CA PHE A 223 -6.83 16.78 9.34
C PHE A 223 -6.40 16.75 7.87
N GLY A 224 -6.57 15.62 7.18
CA GLY A 224 -6.11 15.44 5.79
C GLY A 224 -4.60 15.66 5.62
N LYS A 225 -3.81 15.33 6.65
CA LYS A 225 -2.36 15.59 6.74
C LYS A 225 -1.59 14.30 6.96
N THR A 226 -0.43 14.21 6.33
CA THR A 226 0.55 13.19 6.67
C THR A 226 1.24 13.54 8.01
N ILE A 227 1.97 12.59 8.59
CA ILE A 227 2.72 12.83 9.83
C ILE A 227 3.76 13.95 9.68
N PHE A 228 4.30 14.13 8.48
CA PHE A 228 5.29 15.18 8.18
C PHE A 228 4.70 16.59 8.22
N GLU A 229 3.39 16.72 7.99
CA GLU A 229 2.65 17.98 8.00
C GLU A 229 1.96 18.21 9.34
N TYR A 230 1.44 17.13 9.93
CA TYR A 230 0.71 17.20 11.20
C TYR A 230 1.61 17.49 12.40
N ARG A 231 2.74 16.76 12.48
CA ARG A 231 3.72 16.94 13.55
C ARG A 231 5.16 16.74 13.02
N PRO A 232 5.69 17.71 12.29
CA PRO A 232 7.05 17.66 11.76
C PRO A 232 8.07 17.39 12.87
N GLY A 233 9.08 16.55 12.58
CA GLY A 233 10.16 16.24 13.53
C GLY A 233 9.79 15.31 14.68
N CYS A 234 8.52 14.86 14.79
CA CYS A 234 8.16 13.84 15.77
C CYS A 234 8.82 12.49 15.46
N ARG A 235 8.75 11.55 16.40
CA ARG A 235 9.36 10.24 16.26
C ARG A 235 8.81 9.46 15.07
N SER A 236 7.49 9.49 14.86
CA SER A 236 6.86 8.79 13.74
C SER A 236 7.26 9.37 12.38
N ALA A 237 7.47 10.67 12.26
CA ALA A 237 8.01 11.28 11.04
C ALA A 237 9.44 10.76 10.76
N ARG A 238 10.27 10.62 11.78
CA ARG A 238 11.61 10.01 11.65
C ARG A 238 11.54 8.53 11.30
N ASP A 239 10.63 7.77 11.94
CA ASP A 239 10.43 6.34 11.65
C ASP A 239 10.03 6.15 10.18
N PHE A 240 9.10 6.96 9.63
CA PHE A 240 8.70 6.85 8.22
C PHE A 240 9.79 7.33 7.25
N MET A 241 10.61 8.31 7.61
CA MET A 241 11.75 8.70 6.78
C MET A 241 12.78 7.57 6.71
N ALA A 242 13.14 6.98 7.85
CA ALA A 242 14.06 5.85 7.91
C ALA A 242 13.49 4.63 7.17
N LEU A 243 12.17 4.36 7.28
CA LEU A 243 11.51 3.30 6.52
C LEU A 243 11.61 3.53 5.00
N ALA A 244 11.48 4.78 4.54
CA ALA A 244 11.62 5.11 3.14
C ALA A 244 13.05 4.89 2.62
N GLU A 245 14.05 5.21 3.43
CA GLU A 245 15.45 4.91 3.13
C GLU A 245 15.70 3.40 3.08
N ASP A 246 15.20 2.64 4.07
CA ASP A 246 15.30 1.18 4.08
C ASP A 246 14.64 0.55 2.85
N PHE A 247 13.47 1.07 2.45
CA PHE A 247 12.75 0.59 1.27
C PHE A 247 13.55 0.84 -0.03
N LEU A 248 14.19 2.01 -0.17
CA LEU A 248 15.00 2.34 -1.35
C LEU A 248 16.29 1.52 -1.43
N GLU A 249 16.95 1.34 -0.29
CA GLU A 249 18.24 0.66 -0.19
C GLU A 249 18.12 -0.86 0.00
N GLY A 250 16.91 -1.35 0.28
CA GLY A 250 16.67 -2.77 0.56
C GLY A 250 17.28 -3.21 1.90
N ARG A 251 17.33 -2.31 2.89
CA ARG A 251 17.83 -2.65 4.23
C ARG A 251 16.80 -3.48 5.00
N MET A 252 17.18 -4.69 5.36
CA MET A 252 16.36 -5.66 6.08
C MET A 252 16.93 -5.96 7.46
N MET A 253 16.06 -6.47 8.37
CA MET A 253 16.47 -7.00 9.69
C MET A 253 17.19 -8.34 9.55
#